data_f0bf3f970185cf397e6d1234bf274215
#
_entry.id   f0bf3f970185cf397e6d1234bf274215
#
_cell.length_a   1.000
_cell.length_b   1.000
_cell.length_c   1.000
_cell.angle_alpha   90.00
_cell.angle_beta   90.00
_cell.angle_gamma   90.00
#
_symmetry.space_group_name_H-M   'P 1'
#
loop_
_entity.id
_entity.type
_entity.pdbx_description
1 polymer ?
#
loop_
_entity_poly.entity_id
_entity_poly.type
_entity_poly.pdbx_seq_one_letter_code
_entity_poly.pdbx_strand_id
1 'polypeptide(L)' 'MATGTVKWFSDDKGFGFITPDDQGKDLFVHHSGIAGSGFKTVAEGAKVSYDAENGPKGPNATNVQLT' A
#
# COMPACT_ATOMS: atom_id res chain seq x y z
N MET A 1 12.27 -2.76 4.74
CA MET A 1 11.20 -1.88 4.29
C MET A 1 11.38 -1.50 2.86
N ALA A 2 10.31 -1.52 2.11
CA ALA A 2 10.33 -1.12 0.72
C ALA A 2 9.59 0.20 0.56
N THR A 3 9.78 0.85 -0.56
CA THR A 3 9.06 2.09 -0.87
C THR A 3 8.37 1.95 -2.20
N GLY A 4 7.33 2.73 -2.38
CA GLY A 4 6.57 2.73 -3.63
C GLY A 4 5.65 3.92 -3.68
N THR A 5 4.81 3.93 -4.71
CA THR A 5 3.85 4.98 -4.94
C THR A 5 2.45 4.38 -5.01
N VAL A 6 1.50 5.03 -4.35
CA VAL A 6 0.11 4.56 -4.39
C VAL A 6 -0.40 4.72 -5.82
N LYS A 7 -0.80 3.61 -6.43
CA LYS A 7 -1.37 3.62 -7.76
C LYS A 7 -2.80 4.15 -7.71
N TRP A 8 -3.58 3.61 -6.80
CA TRP A 8 -4.92 4.11 -6.48
C TRP A 8 -5.37 3.46 -5.18
N PHE A 9 -6.31 4.11 -4.54
CA PHE A 9 -6.89 3.58 -3.31
C PHE A 9 -8.35 3.97 -3.25
N SER A 10 -9.20 3.01 -2.88
CA SER A 10 -10.64 3.23 -2.79
C SER A 10 -11.07 3.25 -1.33
N ASP A 11 -11.52 4.41 -0.85
CA ASP A 11 -12.01 4.54 0.52
C ASP A 11 -13.25 3.69 0.74
N ASP A 12 -14.10 3.64 -0.26
CA ASP A 12 -15.35 2.90 -0.14
C ASP A 12 -15.13 1.42 0.03
N LYS A 13 -14.17 0.89 -0.70
CA LYS A 13 -13.87 -0.55 -0.68
C LYS A 13 -12.81 -0.90 0.36
N GLY A 14 -12.04 0.09 0.79
CA GLY A 14 -11.03 -0.12 1.81
C GLY A 14 -9.76 -0.80 1.32
N PHE A 15 -9.45 -0.71 0.03
CA PHE A 15 -8.23 -1.30 -0.50
C PHE A 15 -7.73 -0.54 -1.71
N GLY A 16 -6.50 -0.82 -2.08
CA GLY A 16 -5.89 -0.20 -3.24
C GLY A 16 -4.64 -0.96 -3.65
N PHE A 17 -3.82 -0.32 -4.46
CA PHE A 17 -2.59 -0.92 -4.96
C PHE A 17 -1.44 0.07 -4.88
N ILE A 18 -0.26 -0.48 -4.66
CA ILE A 18 0.98 0.29 -4.61
C ILE A 18 1.89 -0.23 -5.73
N THR A 19 2.47 0.71 -6.48
CA THR A 19 3.48 0.37 -7.47
C THR A 19 4.85 0.49 -6.81
N PRO A 20 5.60 -0.61 -6.68
CA PRO A 20 6.91 -0.56 -6.02
C PRO A 20 7.90 0.29 -6.79
N ASP A 21 8.79 0.96 -6.07
CA ASP A 21 9.85 1.75 -6.71
C ASP A 21 10.82 0.88 -7.51
N ASP A 22 10.94 -0.39 -7.16
CA ASP A 22 11.82 -1.30 -7.87
C ASP A 22 11.20 -1.87 -9.14
N GLN A 23 10.04 -1.34 -9.54
CA GLN A 23 9.34 -1.73 -10.76
C GLN A 23 8.86 -3.17 -10.76
N GLY A 24 8.68 -3.73 -9.58
CA GLY A 24 8.06 -5.03 -9.45
C GLY A 24 6.57 -4.98 -9.70
N LYS A 25 5.90 -6.08 -9.41
CA LYS A 25 4.45 -6.16 -9.57
C LYS A 25 3.76 -5.27 -8.54
N ASP A 26 2.60 -4.73 -8.92
CA ASP A 26 1.79 -3.96 -7.99
C ASP A 26 1.43 -4.80 -6.78
N LEU A 27 1.41 -4.15 -5.62
CA LEU A 27 1.08 -4.81 -4.36
C LEU A 27 -0.30 -4.40 -3.91
N PHE A 28 -1.06 -5.37 -3.45
CA PHE A 28 -2.37 -5.12 -2.87
C PHE A 28 -2.17 -4.52 -1.47
N VAL A 29 -2.95 -3.51 -1.14
CA VAL A 29 -2.95 -2.93 0.20
C VAL A 29 -4.38 -2.79 0.69
N HIS A 30 -4.63 -3.27 1.90
CA HIS A 30 -5.92 -3.16 2.55
C HIS A 30 -5.84 -2.08 3.62
N HIS A 31 -6.97 -1.42 3.92
CA HIS A 31 -6.94 -0.33 4.89
C HIS A 31 -6.39 -0.78 6.25
N SER A 32 -6.59 -2.04 6.60
CA SER A 32 -6.05 -2.57 7.85
C SER A 32 -4.54 -2.70 7.83
N GLY A 33 -3.92 -2.68 6.66
CA GLY A 33 -2.47 -2.73 6.52
C GLY A 33 -1.81 -1.37 6.55
N ILE A 34 -2.58 -0.31 6.67
CA ILE A 34 -2.02 1.04 6.73
C ILE A 34 -1.69 1.36 8.19
N ALA A 35 -0.43 1.68 8.43
CA ALA A 35 0.02 2.05 9.76
C ALA A 35 -0.17 3.54 9.98
N GLY A 36 -0.16 3.95 11.23
CA GLY A 36 -0.29 5.35 11.58
C GLY A 36 -1.69 5.70 12.02
N SER A 37 -1.79 6.48 13.06
CA SER A 37 -3.07 6.84 13.64
C SER A 37 -3.80 7.86 12.77
N GLY A 38 -5.08 7.61 12.56
CA GLY A 38 -5.93 8.54 11.86
C GLY A 38 -5.89 8.45 10.35
N PHE A 39 -4.97 7.68 9.80
CA PHE A 39 -4.87 7.56 8.35
C PHE A 39 -5.32 6.20 7.90
N LYS A 40 -6.48 6.12 7.32
CA LYS A 40 -6.98 4.89 6.73
C LYS A 40 -7.05 4.98 5.21
N THR A 41 -6.66 6.12 4.68
CA THR A 41 -6.65 6.33 3.25
C THR A 41 -5.34 6.98 2.85
N VAL A 42 -4.85 6.64 1.67
CA VAL A 42 -3.65 7.24 1.12
C VAL A 42 -4.02 7.82 -0.24
N ALA A 43 -3.50 8.99 -0.52
CA ALA A 43 -3.84 9.67 -1.76
C ALA A 43 -3.15 8.99 -2.94
N GLU A 44 -3.84 8.97 -4.07
CA GLU A 44 -3.25 8.49 -5.31
C GLU A 44 -1.97 9.27 -5.62
N GLY A 45 -0.90 8.56 -5.95
CA GLY A 45 0.38 9.19 -6.23
C GLY A 45 1.23 9.47 -5.02
N ALA A 46 0.75 9.18 -3.81
CA ALA A 46 1.53 9.42 -2.60
C ALA A 46 2.67 8.43 -2.47
N LYS A 47 3.80 8.90 -1.98
CA LYS A 47 4.93 8.02 -1.67
C LYS A 47 4.72 7.38 -0.31
N VAL A 48 4.98 6.09 -0.27
CA VAL A 48 4.77 5.31 0.96
C VAL A 48 5.94 4.37 1.18
N SER A 49 6.15 3.98 2.42
CA SER A 49 7.01 2.86 2.77
C SER A 49 6.12 1.73 3.29
N TYR A 50 6.57 0.51 3.10
CA TYR A 50 5.75 -0.63 3.46
C TYR A 50 6.61 -1.88 3.61
N ASP A 51 6.01 -2.93 4.17
CA ASP A 51 6.60 -4.26 4.20
C ASP A 51 5.88 -5.12 3.16
N ALA A 52 6.64 -5.74 2.28
CA ALA A 52 6.07 -6.61 1.26
C ALA A 52 5.89 -8.02 1.83
N GLU A 53 4.73 -8.60 1.60
CA GLU A 53 4.43 -9.95 2.05
C GLU A 53 3.74 -10.71 0.94
N ASN A 54 3.87 -12.04 0.97
CA ASN A 54 3.15 -12.90 0.06
C ASN A 54 1.89 -13.38 0.74
N GLY A 55 0.76 -13.02 0.17
CA GLY A 55 -0.53 -13.47 0.68
C GLY A 55 -1.19 -14.47 -0.25
N PRO A 56 -2.36 -14.96 0.14
CA PRO A 56 -3.10 -15.93 -0.68
C PRO A 56 -3.46 -15.40 -2.06
N LYS A 57 -3.59 -14.10 -2.18
CA LYS A 57 -3.94 -13.46 -3.45
C LYS A 57 -2.73 -12.92 -4.20
N GLY A 58 -1.53 -13.17 -3.69
CA GLY A 58 -0.30 -12.67 -4.28
C GLY A 58 0.40 -11.69 -3.36
N PRO A 59 1.35 -10.91 -3.89
CA PRO A 59 2.08 -9.96 -3.05
C PRO A 59 1.17 -8.87 -2.53
N ASN A 60 1.34 -8.54 -1.24
CA ASN A 60 0.60 -7.45 -0.63
C ASN A 60 1.51 -6.63 0.27
N ALA A 61 1.08 -5.41 0.54
CA ALA A 61 1.81 -4.47 1.38
C ALA A 61 1.16 -4.38 2.74
N THR A 62 1.99 -4.39 3.78
CA THR A 62 1.52 -4.21 5.15
C THR A 62 2.35 -3.12 5.80
N ASN A 63 1.88 -2.62 6.93
CA ASN A 63 2.60 -1.58 7.69
C ASN A 63 2.90 -0.37 6.79
N VAL A 64 1.94 0.01 5.97
CA VAL A 64 2.10 1.09 5.00
C VAL A 64 2.08 2.42 5.72
N GLN A 65 3.07 3.26 5.43
CA GLN A 65 3.19 4.59 6.03
C GLN A 65 3.53 5.60 4.95
N LEU A 66 3.03 6.81 5.11
CA LEU A 66 3.43 7.91 4.26
C LEU A 66 4.88 8.28 4.57
N THR A 67 5.65 8.51 3.54
CA THR A 67 7.06 8.92 3.72
C THR A 67 7.18 10.44 3.80
#